data_33628b1a9e4fc68bd6b1408803e42503
#
_entry.id   33628b1a9e4fc68bd6b1408803e42503
#
_cell.length_a   1.000
_cell.length_b   1.000
_cell.length_c   1.000
_cell.angle_alpha   90.00
_cell.angle_beta   90.00
_cell.angle_gamma   90.00
#
_symmetry.space_group_name_H-M   'P 1'
#
loop_
_entity.id
_entity.type
_entity.pdbx_description
1 polymer ?
#
loop_
_entity_poly.entity_id
_entity_poly.type
_entity_poly.pdbx_seq_one_letter_code
_entity_poly.pdbx_strand_id
1 'polypeptide(L)'
;MPITPTPRLPLLPLAAAALAIGIFIFDTLSPLQFAVAVLYVVVVFMAATYYQRWGVVLAAGACSVLTVLSYLLAHGLTLEGTAPDRSLVSLAAIGITTFLALMYVSAQERLRHTERHRANLARFFSPQRVDQLMEIDTPLSVARYQPAAVLFVDMVGFTAYCSTMAPDAVIAMLRNLLAFLSASVFSHEGTIDKFLGDGLLAVFGAPVPSPRDATNAARCALDMLHSVDRWNEHDHRSGDAAIRVAVGIHYGDVVQGDIGSEKQLELTVLGDTVNIASRVEGHCRSLDAAVLVTEAVVDALHSEGSDDLAARFADQGRHMLRGRAEPVHLYGVSRSALSWPDACC
;
A
#
# COMPACT_ATOMS: atom_id res chain seq x y z
N MET A 1 -6.35 8.03 14.37
CA MET A 1 -5.62 9.06 15.12
C MET A 1 -4.26 9.22 14.48
N PRO A 2 -3.87 10.39 13.98
CA PRO A 2 -2.52 10.62 13.54
C PRO A 2 -1.61 10.65 14.78
N ILE A 3 -0.65 9.75 14.81
CA ILE A 3 0.42 9.75 15.82
C ILE A 3 1.24 11.01 15.57
N THR A 4 1.02 12.05 16.37
CA THR A 4 1.89 13.23 16.39
C THR A 4 3.28 12.76 16.80
N PRO A 5 4.33 13.05 16.02
CA PRO A 5 5.67 12.73 16.44
C PRO A 5 5.97 13.57 17.69
N THR A 6 6.24 12.89 18.80
CA THR A 6 6.77 13.53 20.00
C THR A 6 7.98 14.36 19.62
N PRO A 7 8.10 15.63 20.04
CA PRO A 7 9.29 16.44 19.79
C PRO A 7 10.47 15.76 20.50
N ARG A 8 11.29 15.04 19.74
CA ARG A 8 12.55 14.53 20.24
C ARG A 8 13.40 15.75 20.53
N LEU A 9 13.68 16.02 21.81
CA LEU A 9 14.65 17.01 22.23
C LEU A 9 15.90 16.85 21.35
N PRO A 10 16.50 17.96 20.85
CA PRO A 10 17.67 17.92 19.97
C PRO A 10 18.93 17.56 20.76
N LEU A 11 18.88 16.49 21.55
CA LEU A 11 20.00 16.04 22.39
C LEU A 11 21.19 15.58 21.54
N LEU A 12 20.93 14.94 20.41
CA LEU A 12 22.00 14.41 19.55
C LEU A 12 22.81 15.52 18.85
N PRO A 13 22.18 16.56 18.25
CA PRO A 13 22.91 17.71 17.72
C PRO A 13 23.69 18.47 18.79
N LEU A 14 23.11 18.64 19.98
CA LEU A 14 23.81 19.31 21.10
C LEU A 14 24.99 18.48 21.58
N ALA A 15 24.84 17.15 21.68
CA ALA A 15 25.93 16.25 22.03
C ALA A 15 27.06 16.27 20.97
N ALA A 16 26.72 16.30 19.68
CA ALA A 16 27.70 16.40 18.59
C ALA A 16 28.47 17.73 18.63
N ALA A 17 27.78 18.85 18.89
CA ALA A 17 28.39 20.16 19.03
C ALA A 17 29.32 20.22 20.27
N ALA A 18 28.85 19.72 21.41
CA ALA A 18 29.66 19.66 22.64
C ALA A 18 30.92 18.79 22.47
N LEU A 19 30.76 17.64 21.79
CA LEU A 19 31.87 16.75 21.45
C LEU A 19 32.90 17.45 20.53
N ALA A 20 32.44 18.16 19.49
CA ALA A 20 33.31 18.88 18.58
C ALA A 20 34.12 19.97 19.30
N ILE A 21 33.48 20.74 20.18
CA ILE A 21 34.16 21.77 21.01
C ILE A 21 35.14 21.11 21.97
N GLY A 22 34.78 20.01 22.63
CA GLY A 22 35.67 19.26 23.52
C GLY A 22 36.93 18.74 22.81
N ILE A 23 36.75 18.17 21.60
CA ILE A 23 37.87 17.71 20.76
C ILE A 23 38.78 18.90 20.40
N PHE A 24 38.22 20.04 20.01
CA PHE A 24 38.98 21.25 19.65
C PHE A 24 39.83 21.76 20.84
N ILE A 25 39.22 21.91 22.03
CA ILE A 25 39.91 22.37 23.23
C ILE A 25 41.03 21.39 23.59
N PHE A 26 40.75 20.10 23.56
CA PHE A 26 41.71 19.07 23.92
C PHE A 26 42.87 19.01 22.90
N ASP A 27 42.61 19.11 21.60
CA ASP A 27 43.62 19.10 20.53
C ASP A 27 44.52 20.34 20.58
N THR A 28 43.98 21.51 21.01
CA THR A 28 44.72 22.78 21.10
C THR A 28 45.57 22.85 22.35
N LEU A 29 45.12 22.31 23.50
CA LEU A 29 45.81 22.44 24.78
C LEU A 29 46.69 21.23 25.13
N SER A 30 46.52 20.09 24.47
CA SER A 30 47.23 18.85 24.79
C SER A 30 48.58 18.75 24.09
N PRO A 31 49.67 18.47 24.81
CA PRO A 31 50.97 18.21 24.23
C PRO A 31 51.13 16.82 23.60
N LEU A 32 50.03 16.08 23.49
CA LEU A 32 50.04 14.69 22.97
C LEU A 32 50.40 14.65 21.49
N GLN A 33 51.28 13.71 21.14
CA GLN A 33 51.73 13.51 19.76
C GLN A 33 50.74 12.68 18.90
N PHE A 34 49.49 12.54 19.32
CA PHE A 34 48.47 11.78 18.59
C PHE A 34 47.52 12.70 17.81
N ALA A 35 46.99 12.20 16.70
CA ALA A 35 46.03 12.92 15.88
C ALA A 35 44.61 12.90 16.51
N VAL A 36 44.41 13.67 17.58
CA VAL A 36 43.14 13.74 18.34
C VAL A 36 41.98 14.20 17.46
N ALA A 37 42.31 15.09 16.50
CA ALA A 37 41.30 15.57 15.53
C ALA A 37 40.68 14.46 14.68
N VAL A 38 41.24 13.24 14.62
CA VAL A 38 40.60 12.08 14.00
C VAL A 38 39.25 11.76 14.67
N LEU A 39 39.05 12.11 15.94
CA LEU A 39 37.79 11.92 16.65
C LEU A 39 36.61 12.72 16.05
N TYR A 40 36.87 13.73 15.21
CA TYR A 40 35.81 14.41 14.44
C TYR A 40 35.05 13.49 13.49
N VAL A 41 35.61 12.32 13.14
CA VAL A 41 34.91 11.24 12.44
C VAL A 41 33.60 10.86 13.15
N VAL A 42 33.60 10.80 14.49
CA VAL A 42 32.42 10.50 15.30
C VAL A 42 31.34 11.60 15.15
N VAL A 43 31.78 12.87 15.14
CA VAL A 43 30.89 14.02 14.99
C VAL A 43 30.21 13.99 13.61
N VAL A 44 30.95 13.72 12.54
CA VAL A 44 30.44 13.60 11.17
C VAL A 44 29.46 12.41 11.08
N PHE A 45 29.76 11.27 11.70
CA PHE A 45 28.89 10.12 11.73
C PHE A 45 27.61 10.38 12.52
N MET A 46 27.69 11.07 13.67
CA MET A 46 26.49 11.52 14.41
C MET A 46 25.63 12.45 13.54
N ALA A 47 26.22 13.34 12.77
CA ALA A 47 25.51 14.20 11.84
C ALA A 47 24.76 13.37 10.76
N ALA A 48 25.36 12.30 10.25
CA ALA A 48 24.74 11.43 9.25
C ALA A 48 23.48 10.69 9.76
N THR A 49 23.38 10.44 11.06
CA THR A 49 22.20 9.77 11.65
C THR A 49 21.02 10.72 11.89
N TYR A 50 21.27 12.02 11.99
CA TYR A 50 20.26 13.01 12.33
C TYR A 50 19.92 13.98 11.20
N TYR A 51 20.91 14.38 10.39
CA TYR A 51 20.73 15.37 9.33
C TYR A 51 20.68 14.74 7.94
N GLN A 52 20.07 15.48 7.00
CA GLN A 52 20.13 15.18 5.57
C GLN A 52 21.52 15.51 5.00
N ARG A 53 21.77 15.22 3.73
CA ARG A 53 23.07 15.38 3.04
C ARG A 53 23.79 16.70 3.34
N TRP A 54 23.06 17.83 3.31
CA TRP A 54 23.61 19.15 3.58
C TRP A 54 24.11 19.30 5.01
N GLY A 55 23.42 18.71 5.98
CA GLY A 55 23.87 18.75 7.38
C GLY A 55 25.16 17.97 7.62
N VAL A 56 25.38 16.86 6.91
CA VAL A 56 26.62 16.09 6.95
C VAL A 56 27.80 16.92 6.38
N VAL A 57 27.57 17.59 5.24
CA VAL A 57 28.58 18.45 4.60
C VAL A 57 28.95 19.64 5.51
N LEU A 58 27.94 20.28 6.12
CA LEU A 58 28.18 21.39 7.05
C LEU A 58 28.96 20.95 8.31
N ALA A 59 28.60 19.79 8.89
CA ALA A 59 29.30 19.23 10.03
C ALA A 59 30.79 18.90 9.69
N ALA A 60 30.99 18.26 8.54
CA ALA A 60 32.35 17.96 8.06
C ALA A 60 33.18 19.21 7.79
N GLY A 61 32.58 20.23 7.16
CA GLY A 61 33.21 21.53 6.94
C GLY A 61 33.59 22.22 8.24
N ALA A 62 32.70 22.26 9.22
CA ALA A 62 32.96 22.80 10.55
C ALA A 62 34.12 22.06 11.26
N CYS A 63 34.13 20.73 11.24
CA CYS A 63 35.18 19.91 11.81
C CYS A 63 36.56 20.17 11.11
N SER A 64 36.56 20.31 9.79
CA SER A 64 37.76 20.63 9.01
C SER A 64 38.30 22.01 9.38
N VAL A 65 37.43 23.02 9.52
CA VAL A 65 37.81 24.36 9.95
C VAL A 65 38.43 24.34 11.37
N LEU A 66 37.78 23.61 12.30
CA LEU A 66 38.29 23.47 13.66
C LEU A 66 39.67 22.78 13.71
N THR A 67 39.88 21.75 12.85
CA THR A 67 41.20 21.08 12.73
C THR A 67 42.28 22.04 12.25
N VAL A 68 42.00 22.85 11.23
CA VAL A 68 42.95 23.84 10.71
C VAL A 68 43.21 24.96 11.73
N LEU A 69 42.14 25.44 12.41
CA LEU A 69 42.24 26.47 13.42
C LEU A 69 43.05 26.01 14.62
N SER A 70 42.85 24.77 15.11
CA SER A 70 43.66 24.17 16.16
C SER A 70 45.13 24.13 15.80
N TYR A 71 45.45 23.72 14.55
CA TYR A 71 46.85 23.73 14.05
C TYR A 71 47.45 25.13 14.08
N LEU A 72 46.76 26.14 13.56
CA LEU A 72 47.23 27.52 13.50
C LEU A 72 47.45 28.14 14.88
N LEU A 73 46.58 27.85 15.84
CA LEU A 73 46.68 28.34 17.23
C LEU A 73 47.84 27.68 17.98
N ALA A 74 48.11 26.40 17.75
CA ALA A 74 49.14 25.65 18.45
C ALA A 74 50.55 25.84 17.85
N HIS A 75 50.69 25.98 16.53
CA HIS A 75 51.97 25.95 15.81
C HIS A 75 52.23 27.18 14.92
N GLY A 76 51.28 28.10 14.79
CA GLY A 76 51.38 29.24 13.89
C GLY A 76 51.46 28.82 12.42
N LEU A 77 52.30 29.52 11.63
CA LEU A 77 52.51 29.22 10.20
C LEU A 77 53.74 28.32 9.93
N THR A 78 54.29 27.68 10.97
CA THR A 78 55.45 26.79 10.82
C THR A 78 55.04 25.44 10.25
N LEU A 79 55.73 24.99 9.20
CA LEU A 79 55.52 23.68 8.58
C LEU A 79 56.58 22.65 8.99
N GLU A 80 57.33 22.93 10.08
CA GLU A 80 58.36 22.04 10.58
C GLU A 80 57.83 21.02 11.61
N GLY A 81 58.34 19.79 11.58
CA GLY A 81 57.98 18.72 12.51
C GLY A 81 56.86 17.81 12.01
N THR A 82 56.28 17.02 12.91
CA THR A 82 55.21 16.02 12.60
C THR A 82 53.78 16.57 12.66
N ALA A 83 53.64 17.85 13.06
CA ALA A 83 52.32 18.48 13.25
C ALA A 83 51.49 18.64 11.94
N PRO A 84 52.11 19.04 10.78
CA PRO A 84 51.37 19.12 9.53
C PRO A 84 50.89 17.75 9.03
N ASP A 85 51.67 16.67 9.20
CA ASP A 85 51.30 15.32 8.80
C ASP A 85 50.08 14.83 9.60
N ARG A 86 50.01 15.13 10.88
CA ARG A 86 48.89 14.79 11.77
C ARG A 86 47.57 15.48 11.35
N SER A 87 47.66 16.76 11.02
CA SER A 87 46.51 17.53 10.55
C SER A 87 46.03 17.03 9.19
N LEU A 88 46.93 16.63 8.30
CA LEU A 88 46.61 16.05 7.00
C LEU A 88 45.91 14.71 7.16
N VAL A 89 46.37 13.83 8.06
CA VAL A 89 45.70 12.55 8.38
C VAL A 89 44.30 12.77 8.92
N SER A 90 44.11 13.76 9.82
CA SER A 90 42.79 14.10 10.36
C SER A 90 41.83 14.60 9.28
N LEU A 91 42.28 15.49 8.40
CA LEU A 91 41.49 15.99 7.28
C LEU A 91 41.13 14.87 6.28
N ALA A 92 42.09 13.97 6.00
CA ALA A 92 41.84 12.82 5.16
C ALA A 92 40.78 11.88 5.78
N ALA A 93 40.86 11.62 7.10
CA ALA A 93 39.90 10.83 7.84
C ALA A 93 38.50 11.47 7.82
N ILE A 94 38.38 12.78 8.02
CA ILE A 94 37.13 13.53 7.91
C ILE A 94 36.56 13.41 6.49
N GLY A 95 37.40 13.58 5.45
CA GLY A 95 37.00 13.46 4.05
C GLY A 95 36.45 12.08 3.70
N ILE A 96 37.16 11.01 4.06
CA ILE A 96 36.73 9.62 3.85
C ILE A 96 35.41 9.34 4.58
N THR A 97 35.33 9.76 5.84
CA THR A 97 34.09 9.54 6.63
C THR A 97 32.92 10.31 6.05
N THR A 98 33.15 11.54 5.57
CA THR A 98 32.10 12.34 4.91
C THR A 98 31.60 11.65 3.66
N PHE A 99 32.51 11.12 2.84
CA PHE A 99 32.13 10.36 1.64
C PHE A 99 31.27 9.12 2.00
N LEU A 100 31.73 8.32 2.97
CA LEU A 100 30.96 7.14 3.44
C LEU A 100 29.61 7.53 4.06
N ALA A 101 29.56 8.60 4.84
CA ALA A 101 28.35 9.12 5.45
C ALA A 101 27.34 9.59 4.38
N LEU A 102 27.80 10.27 3.32
CA LEU A 102 26.95 10.68 2.20
C LEU A 102 26.43 9.48 1.41
N MET A 103 27.25 8.45 1.18
CA MET A 103 26.80 7.19 0.58
C MET A 103 25.74 6.51 1.45
N TYR A 104 25.95 6.44 2.75
CA TYR A 104 24.99 5.86 3.69
C TYR A 104 23.65 6.59 3.70
N VAL A 105 23.67 7.94 3.80
CA VAL A 105 22.44 8.76 3.74
C VAL A 105 21.73 8.57 2.41
N SER A 106 22.47 8.51 1.30
CA SER A 106 21.91 8.27 -0.03
C SER A 106 21.22 6.91 -0.16
N ALA A 107 21.82 5.86 0.39
CA ALA A 107 21.24 4.51 0.41
C ALA A 107 19.97 4.46 1.27
N GLN A 108 19.99 5.10 2.44
CA GLN A 108 18.82 5.23 3.31
C GLN A 108 17.66 5.98 2.65
N GLU A 109 17.93 7.06 1.92
CA GLU A 109 16.91 7.81 1.19
C GLU A 109 16.27 6.96 0.09
N ARG A 110 17.07 6.19 -0.65
CA ARG A 110 16.57 5.25 -1.68
C ARG A 110 15.66 4.18 -1.07
N LEU A 111 16.09 3.55 0.04
CA LEU A 111 15.28 2.55 0.74
C LEU A 111 13.95 3.14 1.22
N ARG A 112 13.96 4.30 1.86
CA ARG A 112 12.74 4.99 2.31
C ARG A 112 11.81 5.37 1.15
N HIS A 113 12.37 5.74 0.00
CA HIS A 113 11.57 6.04 -1.19
C HIS A 113 10.89 4.78 -1.70
N THR A 114 11.62 3.67 -1.82
CA THR A 114 11.06 2.37 -2.26
C THR A 114 9.99 1.88 -1.28
N GLU A 115 10.22 1.95 0.04
CA GLU A 115 9.22 1.57 1.04
C GLU A 115 7.95 2.44 0.97
N ARG A 116 8.07 3.74 0.74
CA ARG A 116 6.91 4.63 0.55
C ARG A 116 6.12 4.30 -0.71
N HIS A 117 6.79 4.00 -1.82
CA HIS A 117 6.12 3.55 -3.04
C HIS A 117 5.38 2.24 -2.80
N ARG A 118 6.04 1.26 -2.17
CA ARG A 118 5.42 -0.01 -1.80
C ARG A 118 4.21 0.18 -0.90
N ALA A 119 4.31 1.02 0.14
CA ALA A 119 3.21 1.31 1.05
C ALA A 119 2.02 2.03 0.37
N ASN A 120 2.28 2.86 -0.64
CA ASN A 120 1.23 3.50 -1.42
C ASN A 120 0.50 2.50 -2.32
N LEU A 121 1.25 1.62 -3.00
CA LEU A 121 0.67 0.56 -3.84
C LEU A 121 -0.12 -0.46 -2.99
N ALA A 122 0.34 -0.79 -1.78
CA ALA A 122 -0.34 -1.70 -0.86
C ALA A 122 -1.73 -1.22 -0.38
N ARG A 123 -2.11 0.02 -0.69
CA ARG A 123 -3.47 0.52 -0.44
C ARG A 123 -4.49 0.05 -1.49
N PHE A 124 -4.03 -0.29 -2.68
CA PHE A 124 -4.88 -0.65 -3.81
C PHE A 124 -4.72 -2.10 -4.23
N PHE A 125 -3.56 -2.68 -3.98
CA PHE A 125 -3.18 -4.02 -4.44
C PHE A 125 -2.88 -4.94 -3.25
N SER A 126 -3.11 -6.24 -3.43
CA SER A 126 -2.66 -7.24 -2.47
C SER A 126 -1.12 -7.24 -2.36
N PRO A 127 -0.55 -7.64 -1.21
CA PRO A 127 0.90 -7.65 -1.00
C PRO A 127 1.66 -8.42 -2.10
N GLN A 128 1.14 -9.56 -2.54
CA GLN A 128 1.73 -10.38 -3.60
C GLN A 128 1.77 -9.64 -4.94
N ARG A 129 0.72 -8.88 -5.25
CA ARG A 129 0.64 -8.09 -6.48
C ARG A 129 1.52 -6.84 -6.44
N VAL A 130 1.73 -6.25 -5.26
CA VAL A 130 2.68 -5.15 -5.11
C VAL A 130 4.08 -5.58 -5.52
N ASP A 131 4.52 -6.77 -5.08
CA ASP A 131 5.84 -7.29 -5.43
C ASP A 131 5.97 -7.52 -6.94
N GLN A 132 4.97 -8.11 -7.58
CA GLN A 132 4.93 -8.28 -9.05
C GLN A 132 4.95 -6.93 -9.80
N LEU A 133 4.24 -5.93 -9.29
CA LEU A 133 4.22 -4.58 -9.90
C LEU A 133 5.54 -3.85 -9.77
N MET A 134 6.28 -4.07 -8.68
CA MET A 134 7.61 -3.49 -8.47
C MET A 134 8.67 -4.07 -9.42
N GLU A 135 8.44 -5.26 -9.98
CA GLU A 135 9.33 -5.92 -10.95
C GLU A 135 9.01 -5.53 -12.41
N ILE A 136 7.88 -4.86 -12.65
CA ILE A 136 7.48 -4.47 -14.02
C ILE A 136 8.13 -3.14 -14.40
N ASP A 137 9.02 -3.13 -15.38
CA ASP A 137 9.68 -1.94 -15.91
C ASP A 137 8.76 -1.06 -16.80
N THR A 138 7.59 -1.56 -17.20
CA THR A 138 6.65 -0.80 -18.04
C THR A 138 5.72 0.09 -17.22
N PRO A 139 5.55 1.37 -17.56
CA PRO A 139 4.60 2.24 -16.88
C PRO A 139 3.18 1.66 -16.89
N LEU A 140 2.46 1.75 -15.78
CA LEU A 140 1.04 1.34 -15.69
C LEU A 140 0.12 2.22 -16.55
N SER A 141 0.61 3.37 -17.00
CA SER A 141 -0.10 4.32 -17.86
C SER A 141 -0.36 3.83 -19.31
N VAL A 142 0.25 2.71 -19.71
CA VAL A 142 -0.01 2.13 -21.03
C VAL A 142 -1.29 1.31 -20.98
N ALA A 143 -2.27 1.65 -21.82
CA ALA A 143 -3.52 0.91 -21.93
C ALA A 143 -3.24 -0.59 -22.23
N ARG A 144 -3.76 -1.47 -21.38
CA ARG A 144 -3.58 -2.92 -21.50
C ARG A 144 -4.93 -3.59 -21.69
N TYR A 145 -5.01 -4.44 -22.72
CA TYR A 145 -6.15 -5.29 -22.99
C TYR A 145 -5.89 -6.66 -22.41
N GLN A 146 -6.77 -7.13 -21.52
CA GLN A 146 -6.60 -8.43 -20.89
C GLN A 146 -7.95 -8.95 -20.37
N PRO A 147 -8.14 -10.28 -20.30
CA PRO A 147 -9.29 -10.87 -19.62
C PRO A 147 -9.16 -10.66 -18.12
N ALA A 148 -10.31 -10.40 -17.48
CA ALA A 148 -10.37 -10.21 -16.03
C ALA A 148 -11.77 -10.57 -15.50
N ALA A 149 -11.85 -10.99 -14.24
CA ALA A 149 -13.11 -11.05 -13.53
C ALA A 149 -13.35 -9.73 -12.81
N VAL A 150 -14.50 -9.12 -13.09
CA VAL A 150 -14.94 -7.86 -12.49
C VAL A 150 -16.03 -8.16 -11.49
N LEU A 151 -15.83 -7.70 -10.25
CA LEU A 151 -16.73 -7.91 -9.12
C LEU A 151 -17.25 -6.57 -8.62
N PHE A 152 -18.57 -6.42 -8.60
CA PHE A 152 -19.27 -5.35 -7.88
C PHE A 152 -19.87 -5.92 -6.62
N VAL A 153 -19.76 -5.21 -5.53
CA VAL A 153 -20.45 -5.49 -4.27
C VAL A 153 -21.05 -4.22 -3.73
N ASP A 154 -22.29 -4.31 -3.24
CA ASP A 154 -23.03 -3.19 -2.67
C ASP A 154 -23.85 -3.62 -1.46
N MET A 155 -24.15 -2.68 -0.53
CA MET A 155 -24.97 -2.97 0.63
C MET A 155 -26.45 -2.97 0.29
N VAL A 156 -27.15 -4.02 0.66
CA VAL A 156 -28.60 -4.11 0.40
C VAL A 156 -29.38 -3.19 1.35
N GLY A 157 -30.11 -2.23 0.79
CA GLY A 157 -31.00 -1.37 1.55
C GLY A 157 -30.28 -0.26 2.32
N PHE A 158 -29.07 0.14 1.93
CA PHE A 158 -28.28 1.18 2.57
C PHE A 158 -29.04 2.48 2.84
N THR A 159 -29.81 2.98 1.87
CA THR A 159 -30.59 4.22 2.03
C THR A 159 -31.60 4.13 3.18
N ALA A 160 -32.28 2.99 3.30
CA ALA A 160 -33.24 2.75 4.39
C ALA A 160 -32.52 2.64 5.74
N TYR A 161 -31.36 1.96 5.75
CA TYR A 161 -30.53 1.80 6.93
C TYR A 161 -30.02 3.16 7.45
N CYS A 162 -29.52 4.02 6.57
CA CYS A 162 -29.06 5.36 6.91
C CYS A 162 -30.13 6.28 7.46
N SER A 163 -31.40 6.12 7.03
CA SER A 163 -32.49 6.98 7.50
C SER A 163 -32.82 6.80 8.97
N THR A 164 -32.40 5.69 9.58
CA THR A 164 -32.69 5.33 10.98
C THR A 164 -31.53 5.55 11.93
N MET A 165 -30.34 5.90 11.44
CA MET A 165 -29.12 5.98 12.23
C MET A 165 -28.51 7.40 12.27
N ALA A 166 -27.76 7.68 13.34
CA ALA A 166 -26.97 8.90 13.42
C ALA A 166 -25.81 8.85 12.39
N PRO A 167 -25.43 9.98 11.75
CA PRO A 167 -24.40 10.03 10.73
C PRO A 167 -23.06 9.42 11.13
N ASP A 168 -22.62 9.63 12.37
CA ASP A 168 -21.36 9.08 12.87
C ASP A 168 -21.40 7.54 12.97
N ALA A 169 -22.55 6.98 13.34
CA ALA A 169 -22.75 5.52 13.38
C ALA A 169 -22.75 4.92 11.96
N VAL A 170 -23.34 5.60 10.97
CA VAL A 170 -23.28 5.21 9.55
C VAL A 170 -21.83 5.18 9.06
N ILE A 171 -21.04 6.23 9.36
CA ILE A 171 -19.62 6.29 8.97
C ILE A 171 -18.82 5.15 9.63
N ALA A 172 -19.05 4.87 10.91
CA ALA A 172 -18.37 3.79 11.60
C ALA A 172 -18.75 2.42 11.00
N MET A 173 -20.01 2.19 10.72
CA MET A 173 -20.51 0.98 10.08
C MET A 173 -19.91 0.80 8.68
N LEU A 174 -19.94 1.82 7.82
CA LEU A 174 -19.36 1.79 6.48
C LEU A 174 -17.86 1.49 6.52
N ARG A 175 -17.13 2.09 7.45
CA ARG A 175 -15.69 1.84 7.62
C ARG A 175 -15.42 0.37 7.93
N ASN A 176 -16.22 -0.25 8.80
CA ASN A 176 -16.07 -1.66 9.14
C ASN A 176 -16.47 -2.55 7.95
N LEU A 177 -17.61 -2.28 7.30
CA LEU A 177 -18.04 -3.03 6.12
C LEU A 177 -16.98 -3.02 5.04
N LEU A 178 -16.52 -1.83 4.62
CA LEU A 178 -15.51 -1.69 3.58
C LEU A 178 -14.16 -2.32 3.98
N ALA A 179 -13.82 -2.34 5.26
CA ALA A 179 -12.62 -3.04 5.75
C ALA A 179 -12.74 -4.56 5.57
N PHE A 180 -13.89 -5.17 5.90
CA PHE A 180 -14.14 -6.60 5.67
C PHE A 180 -14.13 -6.95 4.19
N LEU A 181 -14.85 -6.18 3.36
CA LEU A 181 -14.89 -6.40 1.92
C LEU A 181 -13.49 -6.28 1.29
N SER A 182 -12.71 -5.27 1.71
CA SER A 182 -11.34 -5.08 1.23
C SER A 182 -10.42 -6.23 1.64
N ALA A 183 -10.54 -6.72 2.88
CA ALA A 183 -9.76 -7.85 3.36
C ALA A 183 -10.04 -9.12 2.51
N SER A 184 -11.30 -9.39 2.19
CA SER A 184 -11.68 -10.49 1.29
C SER A 184 -11.10 -10.33 -0.11
N VAL A 185 -11.12 -9.12 -0.69
CA VAL A 185 -10.49 -8.87 -2.00
C VAL A 185 -8.99 -9.19 -1.97
N PHE A 186 -8.28 -8.68 -0.97
CA PHE A 186 -6.83 -8.87 -0.88
C PHE A 186 -6.43 -10.31 -0.55
N SER A 187 -7.20 -11.03 0.26
CA SER A 187 -6.91 -12.44 0.58
C SER A 187 -7.06 -13.37 -0.62
N HIS A 188 -7.85 -12.94 -1.62
CA HIS A 188 -8.05 -13.68 -2.88
C HIS A 188 -7.29 -13.05 -4.06
N GLU A 189 -6.21 -12.30 -3.81
CA GLU A 189 -5.34 -11.70 -4.83
C GLU A 189 -6.06 -10.70 -5.76
N GLY A 190 -7.19 -10.14 -5.34
CA GLY A 190 -7.90 -9.11 -6.07
C GLY A 190 -7.28 -7.73 -5.91
N THR A 191 -7.68 -6.85 -6.78
CA THR A 191 -7.34 -5.42 -6.78
C THR A 191 -8.60 -4.62 -6.54
N ILE A 192 -8.59 -3.68 -5.59
CA ILE A 192 -9.69 -2.73 -5.44
C ILE A 192 -9.48 -1.62 -6.45
N ASP A 193 -10.42 -1.46 -7.37
CA ASP A 193 -10.41 -0.37 -8.34
C ASP A 193 -10.87 0.92 -7.66
N LYS A 194 -12.05 0.90 -7.06
CA LYS A 194 -12.60 2.05 -6.32
C LYS A 194 -13.68 1.66 -5.33
N PHE A 195 -13.93 2.55 -4.37
CA PHE A 195 -15.09 2.49 -3.48
C PHE A 195 -16.26 3.25 -4.12
N LEU A 196 -17.48 2.69 -4.01
CA LEU A 196 -18.70 3.19 -4.64
C LEU A 196 -19.76 3.53 -3.57
N GLY A 197 -19.39 4.39 -2.61
CA GLY A 197 -20.27 4.71 -1.49
C GLY A 197 -20.30 3.60 -0.46
N ASP A 198 -21.33 2.78 -0.45
CA ASP A 198 -21.54 1.63 0.44
C ASP A 198 -21.03 0.30 -0.12
N GLY A 199 -20.41 0.35 -1.29
CA GLY A 199 -19.84 -0.81 -1.98
C GLY A 199 -18.45 -0.59 -2.54
N LEU A 200 -17.96 -1.54 -3.32
CA LEU A 200 -16.69 -1.43 -4.04
C LEU A 200 -16.71 -2.17 -5.38
N LEU A 201 -15.81 -1.74 -6.25
CA LEU A 201 -15.43 -2.42 -7.48
C LEU A 201 -14.08 -3.09 -7.27
N ALA A 202 -14.03 -4.40 -7.47
CA ALA A 202 -12.79 -5.18 -7.45
C ALA A 202 -12.56 -5.88 -8.79
N VAL A 203 -11.29 -6.09 -9.12
CA VAL A 203 -10.86 -6.73 -10.36
C VAL A 203 -9.84 -7.81 -10.04
N PHE A 204 -10.03 -8.97 -10.67
CA PHE A 204 -9.11 -10.12 -10.61
C PHE A 204 -8.57 -10.35 -12.01
N GLY A 205 -7.26 -10.39 -12.17
CA GLY A 205 -6.60 -10.46 -13.48
C GLY A 205 -6.01 -9.14 -13.94
N ALA A 206 -6.23 -8.02 -13.23
CA ALA A 206 -5.62 -6.73 -13.53
C ALA A 206 -4.94 -6.16 -12.26
N PRO A 207 -3.79 -5.51 -12.37
CA PRO A 207 -2.99 -5.24 -13.59
C PRO A 207 -2.20 -6.46 -14.11
N VAL A 208 -2.09 -7.51 -13.33
CA VAL A 208 -1.37 -8.74 -13.69
C VAL A 208 -2.35 -9.90 -13.72
N PRO A 209 -2.54 -10.56 -14.88
CA PRO A 209 -3.40 -11.73 -14.96
C PRO A 209 -2.84 -12.92 -14.18
N SER A 210 -3.73 -13.77 -13.68
CA SER A 210 -3.43 -15.01 -12.99
C SER A 210 -4.22 -16.16 -13.65
N PRO A 211 -3.76 -17.41 -13.55
CA PRO A 211 -4.50 -18.54 -14.11
C PRO A 211 -5.79 -18.89 -13.33
N ARG A 212 -6.14 -18.14 -12.29
CA ARG A 212 -7.29 -18.40 -11.39
C ARG A 212 -8.12 -17.16 -11.09
N ASP A 213 -8.19 -16.23 -12.00
CA ASP A 213 -8.85 -14.94 -11.76
C ASP A 213 -10.36 -15.08 -11.52
N ALA A 214 -11.06 -15.93 -12.28
CA ALA A 214 -12.48 -16.21 -12.05
C ALA A 214 -12.69 -17.00 -10.74
N THR A 215 -11.85 -17.98 -10.45
CA THR A 215 -11.88 -18.75 -9.20
C THR A 215 -11.69 -17.84 -7.98
N ASN A 216 -10.70 -16.95 -8.05
CA ASN A 216 -10.40 -16.01 -6.98
C ASN A 216 -11.56 -15.02 -6.76
N ALA A 217 -12.16 -14.49 -7.83
CA ALA A 217 -13.33 -13.63 -7.75
C ALA A 217 -14.55 -14.34 -7.13
N ALA A 218 -14.83 -15.56 -7.55
CA ALA A 218 -15.95 -16.34 -7.02
C ALA A 218 -15.76 -16.71 -5.54
N ARG A 219 -14.55 -17.12 -5.14
CA ARG A 219 -14.21 -17.38 -3.73
C ARG A 219 -14.30 -16.12 -2.89
N CYS A 220 -13.79 -15.00 -3.39
CA CYS A 220 -13.88 -13.70 -2.73
C CYS A 220 -15.33 -13.31 -2.44
N ALA A 221 -16.23 -13.46 -3.43
CA ALA A 221 -17.65 -13.17 -3.23
C ALA A 221 -18.27 -14.00 -2.09
N LEU A 222 -17.97 -15.30 -2.04
CA LEU A 222 -18.46 -16.18 -0.98
C LEU A 222 -17.86 -15.83 0.39
N ASP A 223 -16.58 -15.47 0.44
CA ASP A 223 -15.89 -15.03 1.66
C ASP A 223 -16.44 -13.69 2.18
N MET A 224 -16.79 -12.76 1.30
CA MET A 224 -17.48 -11.53 1.66
C MET A 224 -18.80 -11.80 2.38
N LEU A 225 -19.62 -12.70 1.85
CA LEU A 225 -20.89 -13.08 2.49
C LEU A 225 -20.64 -13.67 3.87
N HIS A 226 -19.72 -14.64 3.97
CA HIS A 226 -19.37 -15.27 5.25
C HIS A 226 -18.85 -14.25 6.29
N SER A 227 -18.04 -13.30 5.87
CA SER A 227 -17.50 -12.26 6.75
C SER A 227 -18.59 -11.33 7.27
N VAL A 228 -19.55 -10.97 6.42
CA VAL A 228 -20.70 -10.15 6.80
C VAL A 228 -21.63 -10.90 7.74
N ASP A 229 -21.89 -12.20 7.50
CA ASP A 229 -22.71 -13.04 8.37
C ASP A 229 -22.07 -13.17 9.77
N ARG A 230 -20.78 -13.47 9.86
CA ARG A 230 -20.06 -13.51 11.14
C ARG A 230 -20.08 -12.16 11.87
N TRP A 231 -20.02 -11.07 11.14
CA TRP A 231 -20.14 -9.74 11.75
C TRP A 231 -21.55 -9.49 12.29
N ASN A 232 -22.60 -9.90 11.59
CA ASN A 232 -23.97 -9.84 12.09
C ASN A 232 -24.16 -10.68 13.37
N GLU A 233 -23.61 -11.89 13.41
CA GLU A 233 -23.64 -12.77 14.59
C GLU A 233 -22.92 -12.13 15.78
N HIS A 234 -21.72 -11.58 15.56
CA HIS A 234 -20.94 -10.92 16.61
C HIS A 234 -21.68 -9.72 17.22
N ASP A 235 -22.33 -8.91 16.39
CA ASP A 235 -23.07 -7.72 16.83
C ASP A 235 -24.54 -8.04 17.17
N HIS A 236 -24.93 -9.33 17.21
CA HIS A 236 -26.29 -9.80 17.48
C HIS A 236 -27.36 -9.17 16.58
N ARG A 237 -27.03 -8.92 15.33
CA ARG A 237 -27.94 -8.37 14.32
C ARG A 237 -28.76 -9.51 13.68
N SER A 238 -30.05 -9.33 13.62
CA SER A 238 -30.96 -10.30 12.98
C SER A 238 -32.13 -9.60 12.27
N GLY A 239 -32.79 -10.31 11.37
CA GLY A 239 -33.94 -9.79 10.63
C GLY A 239 -33.56 -8.55 9.78
N ASP A 240 -34.34 -7.50 9.89
CA ASP A 240 -34.16 -6.26 9.11
C ASP A 240 -32.95 -5.43 9.55
N ALA A 241 -32.43 -5.67 10.75
CA ALA A 241 -31.23 -5.02 11.26
C ALA A 241 -29.93 -5.68 10.78
N ALA A 242 -29.99 -6.88 10.18
CA ALA A 242 -28.83 -7.57 9.65
C ALA A 242 -28.29 -6.86 8.40
N ILE A 243 -26.98 -6.62 8.38
CA ILE A 243 -26.30 -6.09 7.19
C ILE A 243 -26.26 -7.20 6.14
N ARG A 244 -26.60 -6.85 4.91
CA ARG A 244 -26.57 -7.76 3.78
C ARG A 244 -25.87 -7.09 2.61
N VAL A 245 -25.12 -7.87 1.86
CA VAL A 245 -24.48 -7.41 0.62
C VAL A 245 -25.00 -8.20 -0.57
N ALA A 246 -24.93 -7.60 -1.74
CA ALA A 246 -25.19 -8.21 -3.03
C ALA A 246 -23.92 -8.16 -3.86
N VAL A 247 -23.58 -9.25 -4.54
CA VAL A 247 -22.38 -9.35 -5.35
C VAL A 247 -22.70 -9.76 -6.77
N GLY A 248 -22.20 -9.02 -7.75
CA GLY A 248 -22.30 -9.35 -9.17
C GLY A 248 -20.93 -9.55 -9.78
N ILE A 249 -20.73 -10.64 -10.54
CA ILE A 249 -19.46 -10.95 -11.18
C ILE A 249 -19.66 -11.20 -12.67
N HIS A 250 -18.78 -10.63 -13.49
CA HIS A 250 -18.66 -10.96 -14.90
C HIS A 250 -17.19 -11.15 -15.28
N TYR A 251 -16.92 -12.10 -16.18
CA TYR A 251 -15.59 -12.37 -16.73
C TYR A 251 -15.54 -11.98 -18.21
N GLY A 252 -14.54 -11.23 -18.62
CA GLY A 252 -14.37 -10.79 -20.00
C GLY A 252 -13.23 -9.82 -20.16
N ASP A 253 -13.04 -9.32 -21.40
CA ASP A 253 -11.97 -8.39 -21.70
C ASP A 253 -12.19 -7.02 -21.06
N VAL A 254 -11.14 -6.49 -20.45
CA VAL A 254 -11.08 -5.14 -19.93
C VAL A 254 -9.88 -4.38 -20.51
N VAL A 255 -10.00 -3.07 -20.54
CA VAL A 255 -8.90 -2.17 -20.81
C VAL A 255 -8.51 -1.52 -19.48
N GLN A 256 -7.29 -1.73 -19.04
CA GLN A 256 -6.73 -1.01 -17.91
C GLN A 256 -5.89 0.15 -18.39
N GLY A 257 -6.05 1.31 -17.79
CA GLY A 257 -5.27 2.51 -18.12
C GLY A 257 -5.55 3.67 -17.20
N ASP A 258 -4.72 4.71 -17.32
CA ASP A 258 -4.91 5.96 -16.60
C ASP A 258 -5.97 6.81 -17.29
N ILE A 259 -6.97 7.21 -16.55
CA ILE A 259 -8.05 8.08 -16.99
C ILE A 259 -8.09 9.33 -16.15
N GLY A 260 -8.23 10.48 -16.80
CA GLY A 260 -8.33 11.74 -16.08
C GLY A 260 -7.62 12.88 -16.79
N SER A 261 -7.26 13.88 -16.01
CA SER A 261 -6.49 15.04 -16.47
C SER A 261 -5.06 14.99 -15.92
N GLU A 262 -4.17 15.85 -16.45
CA GLU A 262 -2.80 15.97 -15.93
C GLU A 262 -2.71 16.20 -14.41
N LYS A 263 -3.77 16.76 -13.80
CA LYS A 263 -3.80 17.06 -12.38
C LYS A 263 -4.42 15.96 -11.51
N GLN A 264 -5.21 15.07 -12.12
CA GLN A 264 -5.90 13.99 -11.42
C GLN A 264 -6.05 12.80 -12.36
N LEU A 265 -5.22 11.79 -12.15
CA LEU A 265 -5.24 10.52 -12.87
C LEU A 265 -5.81 9.43 -11.95
N GLU A 266 -6.63 8.57 -12.51
CA GLU A 266 -7.18 7.39 -11.85
C GLU A 266 -6.82 6.18 -12.71
N LEU A 267 -6.06 5.24 -12.14
CA LEU A 267 -5.83 3.95 -12.76
C LEU A 267 -7.09 3.11 -12.59
N THR A 268 -7.77 2.78 -13.66
CA THR A 268 -9.03 2.05 -13.61
C THR A 268 -9.20 1.10 -14.78
N VAL A 269 -10.16 0.19 -14.66
CA VAL A 269 -10.55 -0.69 -15.75
C VAL A 269 -11.79 -0.17 -16.46
N LEU A 270 -11.78 -0.27 -17.80
CA LEU A 270 -12.89 0.06 -18.68
C LEU A 270 -13.28 -1.13 -19.53
N GLY A 271 -14.52 -1.12 -20.02
CA GLY A 271 -15.03 -2.09 -20.96
C GLY A 271 -16.49 -2.44 -20.69
N ASP A 272 -17.10 -3.13 -21.64
CA ASP A 272 -18.48 -3.65 -21.48
C ASP A 272 -18.56 -4.64 -20.29
N THR A 273 -17.46 -5.37 -20.03
CA THR A 273 -17.28 -6.28 -18.88
C THR A 273 -17.60 -5.60 -17.56
N VAL A 274 -17.14 -4.38 -17.34
CA VAL A 274 -17.41 -3.61 -16.12
C VAL A 274 -18.90 -3.25 -16.01
N ASN A 275 -19.51 -2.82 -17.13
CA ASN A 275 -20.91 -2.47 -17.17
C ASN A 275 -21.83 -3.68 -16.94
N ILE A 276 -21.44 -4.86 -17.48
CA ILE A 276 -22.19 -6.09 -17.27
C ILE A 276 -22.15 -6.49 -15.80
N ALA A 277 -20.97 -6.53 -15.17
CA ALA A 277 -20.80 -6.88 -13.77
C ALA A 277 -21.66 -5.99 -12.85
N SER A 278 -21.68 -4.68 -13.06
CA SER A 278 -22.53 -3.74 -12.32
C SER A 278 -24.02 -4.04 -12.48
N ARG A 279 -24.47 -4.37 -13.71
CA ARG A 279 -25.86 -4.70 -13.97
C ARG A 279 -26.25 -6.05 -13.38
N VAL A 280 -25.35 -7.03 -13.35
CA VAL A 280 -25.55 -8.34 -12.70
C VAL A 280 -25.73 -8.14 -11.21
N GLU A 281 -24.92 -7.31 -10.55
CA GLU A 281 -25.11 -6.96 -9.14
C GLU A 281 -26.53 -6.39 -8.91
N GLY A 282 -26.95 -5.40 -9.72
CA GLY A 282 -28.29 -4.81 -9.62
C GLY A 282 -29.45 -5.80 -9.77
N HIS A 283 -29.26 -6.94 -10.43
CA HIS A 283 -30.26 -8.02 -10.54
C HIS A 283 -30.37 -8.89 -9.28
N CYS A 284 -29.40 -8.87 -8.36
CA CYS A 284 -29.43 -9.67 -7.14
C CYS A 284 -30.73 -9.47 -6.35
N ARG A 285 -31.22 -8.24 -6.28
CA ARG A 285 -32.46 -7.92 -5.56
C ARG A 285 -33.69 -8.57 -6.18
N SER A 286 -33.80 -8.61 -7.52
CA SER A 286 -34.94 -9.15 -8.22
C SER A 286 -35.01 -10.67 -8.20
N LEU A 287 -33.85 -11.33 -8.06
CA LEU A 287 -33.70 -12.78 -8.04
C LEU A 287 -33.50 -13.35 -6.64
N ASP A 288 -33.61 -12.53 -5.60
CA ASP A 288 -33.31 -12.89 -4.20
C ASP A 288 -31.98 -13.65 -4.05
N ALA A 289 -30.98 -13.23 -4.83
CA ALA A 289 -29.65 -13.80 -4.82
C ALA A 289 -28.70 -12.95 -3.97
N ALA A 290 -27.78 -13.60 -3.27
CA ALA A 290 -26.68 -12.94 -2.59
C ALA A 290 -25.49 -12.70 -3.53
N VAL A 291 -25.24 -13.66 -4.43
CA VAL A 291 -24.24 -13.56 -5.49
C VAL A 291 -24.88 -13.96 -6.81
N LEU A 292 -24.63 -13.17 -7.85
CA LEU A 292 -24.93 -13.51 -9.23
C LEU A 292 -23.64 -13.48 -10.06
N VAL A 293 -23.49 -14.48 -10.90
CA VAL A 293 -22.40 -14.58 -11.88
C VAL A 293 -22.98 -14.84 -13.26
N THR A 294 -22.26 -14.40 -14.30
CA THR A 294 -22.66 -14.72 -15.69
C THR A 294 -22.13 -16.08 -16.11
N GLU A 295 -22.72 -16.65 -17.20
CA GLU A 295 -22.24 -17.86 -17.85
C GLU A 295 -20.72 -17.80 -18.13
N ALA A 296 -20.20 -16.64 -18.57
CA ALA A 296 -18.77 -16.44 -18.81
C ALA A 296 -17.88 -16.68 -17.56
N VAL A 297 -18.41 -16.41 -16.36
CA VAL A 297 -17.69 -16.74 -15.11
C VAL A 297 -17.69 -18.24 -14.88
N VAL A 298 -18.83 -18.92 -15.10
CA VAL A 298 -18.96 -20.37 -14.95
C VAL A 298 -18.05 -21.10 -15.93
N ASP A 299 -18.00 -20.66 -17.19
CA ASP A 299 -17.11 -21.21 -18.21
C ASP A 299 -15.63 -21.02 -17.83
N ALA A 300 -15.30 -19.84 -17.29
CA ALA A 300 -13.94 -19.57 -16.78
C ALA A 300 -13.60 -20.48 -15.59
N LEU A 301 -14.51 -20.69 -14.64
CA LEU A 301 -14.32 -21.61 -13.52
C LEU A 301 -14.03 -23.04 -13.99
N HIS A 302 -14.76 -23.53 -14.99
CA HIS A 302 -14.51 -24.83 -15.59
C HIS A 302 -13.13 -24.88 -16.27
N SER A 303 -12.75 -23.85 -17.01
CA SER A 303 -11.44 -23.76 -17.66
C SER A 303 -10.27 -23.69 -16.68
N GLU A 304 -10.51 -23.11 -15.48
CA GLU A 304 -9.55 -23.02 -14.37
C GLU A 304 -9.54 -24.30 -13.49
N GLY A 305 -10.37 -25.33 -13.82
CA GLY A 305 -10.45 -26.57 -13.07
C GLY A 305 -11.14 -26.44 -11.70
N SER A 306 -12.08 -25.51 -11.58
CA SER A 306 -12.81 -25.22 -10.34
C SER A 306 -14.29 -25.65 -10.43
N ASP A 307 -14.55 -26.87 -10.93
CA ASP A 307 -15.88 -27.42 -11.15
C ASP A 307 -16.74 -27.47 -9.88
N ASP A 308 -16.13 -27.84 -8.75
CA ASP A 308 -16.82 -27.87 -7.45
C ASP A 308 -17.32 -26.47 -7.04
N LEU A 309 -16.57 -25.43 -7.38
CA LEU A 309 -16.97 -24.05 -7.11
C LEU A 309 -18.08 -23.62 -8.08
N ALA A 310 -17.96 -23.96 -9.37
CA ALA A 310 -18.99 -23.69 -10.37
C ALA A 310 -20.34 -24.33 -9.99
N ALA A 311 -20.34 -25.54 -9.47
CA ALA A 311 -21.53 -26.26 -9.02
C ALA A 311 -22.28 -25.60 -7.84
N ARG A 312 -21.66 -24.64 -7.13
CA ARG A 312 -22.32 -23.86 -6.07
C ARG A 312 -23.25 -22.78 -6.60
N PHE A 313 -23.12 -22.40 -7.86
CA PHE A 313 -23.95 -21.38 -8.50
C PHE A 313 -25.08 -22.06 -9.26
N ALA A 314 -26.31 -21.96 -8.72
CA ALA A 314 -27.49 -22.53 -9.33
C ALA A 314 -27.93 -21.71 -10.56
N ASP A 315 -28.41 -22.38 -11.59
CA ASP A 315 -28.93 -21.73 -12.79
C ASP A 315 -30.14 -20.83 -12.45
N GLN A 316 -30.07 -19.58 -12.85
CA GLN A 316 -31.11 -18.57 -12.68
C GLN A 316 -31.82 -18.25 -14.01
N GLY A 317 -31.39 -18.85 -15.11
CA GLY A 317 -31.94 -18.62 -16.44
C GLY A 317 -31.36 -17.36 -17.13
N ARG A 318 -32.04 -16.99 -18.25
CA ARG A 318 -31.58 -15.85 -19.08
C ARG A 318 -32.36 -14.58 -18.72
N HIS A 319 -31.64 -13.51 -18.46
CA HIS A 319 -32.17 -12.21 -18.05
C HIS A 319 -31.73 -11.09 -18.96
N MET A 320 -32.67 -10.17 -19.27
CA MET A 320 -32.34 -8.95 -20.01
C MET A 320 -31.68 -7.95 -19.08
N LEU A 321 -30.45 -7.65 -19.35
CA LEU A 321 -29.73 -6.57 -18.65
C LEU A 321 -29.99 -5.22 -19.35
N ARG A 322 -30.19 -4.16 -18.59
CA ARG A 322 -30.48 -2.82 -19.13
C ARG A 322 -29.44 -2.41 -20.18
N GLY A 323 -29.88 -2.05 -21.40
CA GLY A 323 -29.00 -1.60 -22.47
C GLY A 323 -28.21 -2.72 -23.19
N ARG A 324 -28.63 -3.99 -23.03
CA ARG A 324 -28.17 -5.10 -23.88
C ARG A 324 -29.32 -5.52 -24.83
N ALA A 325 -28.92 -5.89 -26.04
CA ALA A 325 -29.87 -6.42 -27.05
C ALA A 325 -30.21 -7.90 -26.80
N GLU A 326 -29.29 -8.64 -26.18
CA GLU A 326 -29.41 -10.07 -25.93
C GLU A 326 -29.49 -10.38 -24.43
N PRO A 327 -30.27 -11.37 -24.03
CA PRO A 327 -30.31 -11.79 -22.64
C PRO A 327 -29.00 -12.49 -22.22
N VAL A 328 -28.60 -12.26 -20.99
CA VAL A 328 -27.40 -12.87 -20.38
C VAL A 328 -27.86 -14.00 -19.48
N HIS A 329 -27.22 -15.17 -19.58
CA HIS A 329 -27.45 -16.28 -18.68
C HIS A 329 -26.78 -16.05 -17.35
N LEU A 330 -27.55 -16.14 -16.27
CA LEU A 330 -27.10 -15.90 -14.91
C LEU A 330 -27.13 -17.17 -14.07
N TYR A 331 -26.17 -17.26 -13.17
CA TYR A 331 -26.11 -18.30 -12.14
C TYR A 331 -25.96 -17.60 -10.79
N GLY A 332 -26.42 -18.21 -9.71
CA GLY A 332 -26.38 -17.49 -8.43
C GLY A 332 -26.43 -18.36 -7.20
N VAL A 333 -26.11 -17.74 -6.08
CA VAL A 333 -26.27 -18.31 -4.74
C VAL A 333 -27.41 -17.56 -4.07
N SER A 334 -28.50 -18.28 -3.73
CA SER A 334 -29.61 -17.71 -2.99
C SER A 334 -29.21 -17.41 -1.55
N ARG A 335 -29.80 -16.37 -0.98
CA ARG A 335 -29.60 -16.01 0.45
C ARG A 335 -30.05 -17.12 1.39
N SER A 336 -31.10 -17.85 1.05
CA SER A 336 -31.62 -18.96 1.86
C SER A 336 -30.75 -20.22 1.82
N ALA A 337 -29.86 -20.33 0.83
CA ALA A 337 -29.00 -21.50 0.64
C ALA A 337 -27.61 -21.33 1.34
N LEU A 338 -27.36 -20.21 2.02
CA LEU A 338 -26.12 -19.95 2.74
C LEU A 338 -26.11 -20.69 4.08
N SER A 339 -25.93 -22.02 4.04
CA SER A 339 -25.49 -22.78 5.20
C SER A 339 -23.97 -22.92 5.11
N TRP A 340 -23.26 -22.25 6.00
CA TRP A 340 -21.82 -22.40 6.10
C TRP A 340 -21.51 -23.72 6.79
N PRO A 341 -20.66 -24.62 6.24
CA PRO A 341 -20.11 -25.71 7.01
C PRO A 341 -19.33 -25.10 8.17
N ASP A 342 -19.57 -25.59 9.39
CA ASP A 342 -18.83 -25.18 10.57
C ASP A 342 -17.34 -25.12 10.26
N ALA A 343 -16.72 -23.95 10.50
CA ALA A 343 -15.33 -23.72 10.24
C ALA A 343 -14.51 -24.75 11.05
N CYS A 344 -13.75 -25.59 10.35
CA CYS A 344 -12.63 -26.25 10.98
C CYS A 344 -11.73 -25.17 11.59
N CYS A 345 -11.70 -25.15 12.92
CA CYS A 345 -10.78 -24.36 13.74
C CYS A 345 -9.32 -24.55 13.36
#